data_2b7eddceb84271b28135cfd5dc47b970
#
_entry.id   2b7eddceb84271b28135cfd5dc47b970
#
_cell.length_a   1.000
_cell.length_b   1.000
_cell.length_c   1.000
_cell.angle_alpha   90.00
_cell.angle_beta   90.00
_cell.angle_gamma   90.00
#
_symmetry.space_group_name_H-M   'P 1'
#
loop_
_entity.id
_entity.type
_entity.pdbx_description
1 polymer ?
#
loop_
_entity_poly.entity_id
_entity_poly.type
_entity_poly.pdbx_seq_one_letter_code
_entity_poly.pdbx_strand_id
1 'polypeptide(L)' 'MLRIETQATSHRIAMTLEGDLSGVEVCEFLQAWREARRLLSGRALTVDLSNVGRVDKAGEFLLALIRCHGS' A
#
# COMPACT_ATOMS: atom_id res chain seq x y z
N MET A 1 -10.38 -11.10 -2.48
CA MET A 1 -10.62 -9.71 -2.85
C MET A 1 -9.83 -8.79 -1.91
N LEU A 2 -9.24 -7.75 -2.47
CA LEU A 2 -8.43 -6.83 -1.68
C LEU A 2 -9.22 -5.57 -1.35
N ARG A 3 -9.19 -5.16 -0.09
CA ARG A 3 -9.80 -3.92 0.33
C ARG A 3 -8.71 -2.95 0.77
N ILE A 4 -8.75 -1.74 0.24
CA ILE A 4 -7.76 -0.70 0.54
C ILE A 4 -8.48 0.49 1.14
N GLU A 5 -8.04 0.91 2.32
CA GLU A 5 -8.53 2.12 2.96
C GLU A 5 -7.39 3.08 3.12
N THR A 6 -7.65 4.35 2.85
CA THR A 6 -6.63 5.39 2.97
C THR A 6 -7.16 6.49 3.86
N GLN A 7 -6.37 6.87 4.86
CA GLN A 7 -6.70 7.96 5.77
C GLN A 7 -5.56 8.96 5.77
N ALA A 8 -5.92 10.23 5.67
CA ALA A 8 -4.91 11.30 5.63
C ALA A 8 -5.10 12.22 6.82
N THR A 9 -3.99 12.53 7.48
CA THR A 9 -3.95 13.57 8.52
C THR A 9 -2.96 14.64 8.07
N SER A 10 -2.77 15.67 8.89
CA SER A 10 -1.81 16.71 8.58
C SER A 10 -0.37 16.21 8.57
N HIS A 11 -0.08 15.05 9.18
CA HIS A 11 1.27 14.53 9.32
C HIS A 11 1.52 13.24 8.56
N ARG A 12 0.48 12.53 8.16
CA ARG A 12 0.64 11.18 7.66
C ARG A 12 -0.49 10.78 6.74
N ILE A 13 -0.17 9.94 5.76
CA ILE A 13 -1.17 9.20 4.99
C ILE A 13 -0.99 7.73 5.37
N ALA A 14 -2.06 7.09 5.85
CA ALA A 14 -2.05 5.70 6.27
C ALA A 14 -2.92 4.89 5.33
N MET A 15 -2.35 3.81 4.77
CA MET A 15 -3.08 2.87 3.93
C MET A 15 -3.22 1.56 4.69
N THR A 16 -4.44 1.04 4.75
CA THR A 16 -4.73 -0.25 5.39
C THR A 16 -5.25 -1.20 4.33
N LEU A 17 -4.63 -2.38 4.25
CA LEU A 17 -5.01 -3.40 3.29
C LEU A 17 -5.62 -4.59 4.03
N GLU A 18 -6.72 -5.13 3.46
CA GLU A 18 -7.38 -6.33 3.98
C GLU A 18 -7.61 -7.29 2.84
N GLY A 19 -7.38 -8.58 3.08
CA GLY A 19 -7.62 -9.62 2.11
C GLY A 19 -6.34 -10.13 1.51
N ASP A 20 -6.36 -10.43 0.21
CA ASP A 20 -5.21 -11.04 -0.46
C ASP A 20 -4.55 -10.03 -1.38
N LEU A 21 -3.23 -9.99 -1.32
CA LEU A 21 -2.43 -9.15 -2.21
C LEU A 21 -1.82 -10.07 -3.28
N SER A 22 -2.62 -10.38 -4.31
CA SER A 22 -2.22 -11.33 -5.33
C SER A 22 -2.92 -11.01 -6.65
N GLY A 23 -2.32 -11.44 -7.76
CA GLY A 23 -2.88 -11.29 -9.08
C GLY A 23 -3.09 -9.84 -9.46
N VAL A 24 -4.27 -9.53 -10.02
CA VAL A 24 -4.59 -8.17 -10.44
C VAL A 24 -4.67 -7.20 -9.27
N GLU A 25 -4.86 -7.72 -8.06
CA GLU A 25 -4.97 -6.88 -6.88
C GLU A 25 -3.65 -6.22 -6.54
N VAL A 26 -2.54 -6.82 -6.94
CA VAL A 26 -1.22 -6.20 -6.80
C VAL A 26 -1.18 -4.90 -7.60
N CYS A 27 -1.74 -4.91 -8.81
CA CYS A 27 -1.79 -3.70 -9.64
C CYS A 27 -2.70 -2.64 -9.03
N GLU A 28 -3.81 -3.06 -8.43
CA GLU A 28 -4.72 -2.14 -7.77
C GLU A 28 -4.03 -1.43 -6.61
N PHE A 29 -3.29 -2.19 -5.81
CA PHE A 29 -2.54 -1.60 -4.71
C PHE A 29 -1.46 -0.66 -5.23
N LEU A 30 -0.75 -1.05 -6.28
CA LEU A 30 0.29 -0.20 -6.84
C LEU A 30 -0.26 1.16 -7.26
N GLN A 31 -1.43 1.16 -7.92
CA GLN A 31 -2.05 2.41 -8.34
C GLN A 31 -2.46 3.26 -7.14
N ALA A 32 -3.04 2.62 -6.12
CA ALA A 32 -3.44 3.35 -4.91
C ALA A 32 -2.23 3.93 -4.20
N TRP A 33 -1.13 3.18 -4.14
CA TRP A 33 0.10 3.63 -3.51
C TRP A 33 0.71 4.81 -4.25
N ARG A 34 0.71 4.76 -5.59
CA ARG A 34 1.22 5.87 -6.40
C ARG A 34 0.41 7.14 -6.18
N GLU A 35 -0.92 7.00 -6.14
CA GLU A 35 -1.79 8.13 -5.86
C GLU A 35 -1.48 8.74 -4.49
N ALA A 36 -1.33 7.89 -3.48
CA ALA A 36 -1.02 8.35 -2.14
C ALA A 36 0.31 9.10 -2.11
N ARG A 37 1.31 8.59 -2.83
CA ARG A 37 2.61 9.25 -2.89
C ARG A 37 2.54 10.63 -3.54
N ARG A 38 1.71 10.77 -4.55
CA ARG A 38 1.54 12.07 -5.21
C ARG A 38 0.93 13.10 -4.29
N LEU A 39 0.16 12.64 -3.31
CA LEU A 39 -0.55 13.53 -2.38
C LEU A 39 0.20 13.74 -1.06
N LEU A 40 1.42 13.22 -0.94
CA LEU A 40 2.14 13.25 0.33
C LEU A 40 2.40 14.66 0.86
N SER A 41 2.90 15.54 0.03
CA SER A 41 3.14 16.93 0.41
C SER A 41 3.94 17.05 1.73
N GLY A 42 5.01 16.28 1.84
CA GLY A 42 5.85 16.29 3.04
C GLY A 42 5.38 15.38 4.17
N ARG A 43 4.22 14.73 4.01
CA ARG A 43 3.72 13.81 5.03
C ARG A 43 4.39 12.44 4.90
N ALA A 44 4.35 11.66 5.97
CA ALA A 44 4.83 10.28 5.94
C ALA A 44 3.75 9.36 5.37
N LEU A 45 4.17 8.32 4.64
CA LEU A 45 3.25 7.30 4.13
C LEU A 45 3.50 6.00 4.87
N THR A 46 2.44 5.43 5.43
CA THR A 46 2.52 4.13 6.10
C THR A 46 1.54 3.17 5.46
N VAL A 47 1.91 1.90 5.43
CA VAL A 47 1.07 0.83 4.88
C VAL A 47 0.92 -0.25 5.95
N ASP A 48 -0.31 -0.51 6.36
CA ASP A 48 -0.62 -1.52 7.37
C ASP A 48 -1.04 -2.80 6.65
N LEU A 49 -0.28 -3.86 6.85
CA LEU A 49 -0.50 -5.16 6.21
C LEU A 49 -0.99 -6.22 7.20
N SER A 50 -1.36 -5.82 8.41
CA SER A 50 -1.71 -6.80 9.44
C SER A 50 -2.91 -7.66 9.09
N ASN A 51 -3.78 -7.19 8.21
CA ASN A 51 -4.98 -7.93 7.80
C ASN A 51 -4.86 -8.56 6.41
N VAL A 52 -3.66 -8.62 5.87
CA VAL A 52 -3.41 -9.28 4.59
C VAL A 52 -3.16 -10.75 4.86
N GLY A 53 -3.99 -11.61 4.25
CA GLY A 53 -3.91 -13.05 4.49
C GLY A 53 -2.94 -13.78 3.58
N ARG A 54 -2.82 -13.32 2.34
CA ARG A 54 -2.00 -13.99 1.35
C ARG A 54 -1.30 -12.98 0.46
N VAL A 55 -0.02 -13.25 0.15
CA VAL A 55 0.77 -12.39 -0.75
C VAL A 55 1.47 -13.32 -1.74
N ASP A 56 1.26 -13.09 -3.03
CA ASP A 56 1.97 -13.87 -4.05
C ASP A 56 3.35 -13.22 -4.33
N LYS A 57 4.10 -13.81 -5.26
CA LYS A 57 5.44 -13.31 -5.56
C LYS A 57 5.43 -11.89 -6.09
N ALA A 58 4.44 -11.56 -6.91
CA ALA A 58 4.33 -10.19 -7.42
C ALA A 58 4.05 -9.21 -6.28
N GLY A 59 3.21 -9.62 -5.34
CA GLY A 59 2.93 -8.79 -4.16
C GLY A 59 4.17 -8.61 -3.29
N GLU A 60 4.93 -9.69 -3.09
CA GLU A 60 6.18 -9.62 -2.32
C GLU A 60 7.16 -8.66 -2.98
N PHE A 61 7.28 -8.75 -4.30
CA PHE A 61 8.19 -7.88 -5.05
C PHE A 61 7.78 -6.41 -4.89
N LEU A 62 6.50 -6.14 -5.01
CA LEU A 62 5.99 -4.77 -4.87
C LEU A 62 6.26 -4.23 -3.47
N LEU A 63 6.02 -5.04 -2.43
CA LEU A 63 6.27 -4.61 -1.06
C LEU A 63 7.75 -4.34 -0.82
N ALA A 64 8.63 -5.12 -1.45
CA ALA A 64 10.06 -4.86 -1.35
C ALA A 64 10.44 -3.54 -2.00
N LEU A 65 9.84 -3.22 -3.15
CA LEU A 65 10.08 -1.94 -3.82
C LEU A 65 9.62 -0.77 -2.97
N ILE A 66 8.46 -0.89 -2.36
CA ILE A 66 7.92 0.15 -1.48
C ILE A 66 8.87 0.39 -0.32
N ARG A 67 9.40 -0.69 0.25
CA ARG A 67 10.34 -0.58 1.36
C ARG A 67 11.63 0.13 0.94
N CYS A 68 12.10 -0.13 -0.28
CA CYS A 68 13.28 0.54 -0.81
C CYS A 68 13.09 2.03 -0.98
N HIS A 69 11.85 2.49 -1.15
CA HIS A 69 11.54 3.91 -1.27
C HIS A 69 11.27 4.57 0.07
N GLY A 70 11.54 3.89 1.16
CA GLY A 70 11.49 4.48 2.48
C GLY A 70 10.11 4.66 3.06
N SER A 71 9.16 3.89 2.60
CA SER A 71 7.78 3.98 3.08
C SER A 71 7.46 2.88 4.05
#